data_14fa389411912f48aa7b1e8fa8c5d842
#
_entry.id   14fa389411912f48aa7b1e8fa8c5d842
#
_cell.length_a   1.000
_cell.length_b   1.000
_cell.length_c   1.000
_cell.angle_alpha   90.00
_cell.angle_beta   90.00
_cell.angle_gamma   90.00
#
_symmetry.space_group_name_H-M   'P 1'
#
loop_
_entity.id
_entity.type
_entity.pdbx_description
1 polymer ?
#
loop_
_entity_poly.entity_id
_entity_poly.type
_entity_poly.pdbx_seq_one_letter_code
_entity_poly.pdbx_strand_id
1 'polypeptide(L)'
;MQESDPFWQKPKPFSPTRVQREQAVQFKIDPLVLHLIDLRAVKGEEEIENYLQPRLSLLPDPFIMKDMKKAAILVSEAIKTNSEIVIWGDYDVDGITGSCMLHNFFMQIGVEATVYIPNRFTEGYGLNSKGIEKLRTSVKSIHPLLITVDCGISNPVEIRRAAELGFRTLITDHHTPPEKRIEADAILNVKQTGCRFTDKNLAGVGMAFYLAAGIRSHLNTLGYFTSQRPSPNLKQFLDFVAIGTIADMVPLNGINRILVKSGFEVLAMPAQKGVSALLQGSDISSGTITSDDIAFQIAPKINA
;
A
#
# COMPACT_ATOMS: atom_id res chain seq x y z
N MET A 1 43.63 -7.14 -30.79
CA MET A 1 42.18 -6.93 -31.04
C MET A 1 41.48 -7.64 -29.90
N GLN A 2 40.99 -6.89 -28.92
CA GLN A 2 40.17 -7.46 -27.84
C GLN A 2 38.80 -7.76 -28.46
N GLU A 3 38.42 -9.01 -28.48
CA GLU A 3 37.05 -9.44 -28.80
C GLU A 3 36.11 -8.77 -27.78
N SER A 4 35.23 -7.93 -28.28
CA SER A 4 34.20 -7.30 -27.41
C SER A 4 33.25 -8.41 -26.98
N ASP A 5 33.21 -8.66 -25.67
CA ASP A 5 32.23 -9.54 -25.05
C ASP A 5 30.82 -9.14 -25.54
N PRO A 6 30.08 -10.03 -26.23
CA PRO A 6 28.78 -9.70 -26.80
C PRO A 6 27.73 -9.31 -25.76
N PHE A 7 27.98 -9.56 -24.47
CA PHE A 7 27.09 -9.20 -23.35
C PHE A 7 27.35 -7.81 -22.77
N TRP A 8 28.50 -7.16 -23.10
CA TRP A 8 28.83 -5.83 -22.58
C TRP A 8 28.97 -4.81 -23.70
N GLN A 9 27.86 -4.14 -24.03
CA GLN A 9 27.91 -2.98 -24.92
C GLN A 9 28.14 -1.72 -24.09
N LYS A 10 29.19 -0.96 -24.41
CA LYS A 10 29.36 0.37 -23.83
C LYS A 10 28.13 1.21 -24.16
N PRO A 11 27.48 1.84 -23.16
CA PRO A 11 26.36 2.73 -23.44
C PRO A 11 26.85 3.84 -24.39
N LYS A 12 26.00 4.18 -25.38
CA LYS A 12 26.29 5.34 -26.24
C LYS A 12 26.39 6.60 -25.37
N PRO A 13 27.34 7.50 -25.65
CA PRO A 13 27.39 8.77 -24.94
C PRO A 13 26.05 9.49 -25.04
N PHE A 14 25.54 9.96 -23.90
CA PHE A 14 24.31 10.73 -23.88
C PHE A 14 24.51 12.05 -24.62
N SER A 15 23.64 12.32 -25.57
CA SER A 15 23.58 13.60 -26.29
C SER A 15 22.11 14.05 -26.31
N PRO A 16 21.77 15.10 -25.55
CA PRO A 16 20.39 15.54 -25.44
C PRO A 16 19.89 16.07 -26.80
N THR A 17 18.66 15.72 -27.15
CA THR A 17 17.97 16.32 -28.30
C THR A 17 17.66 17.79 -28.04
N ARG A 18 17.28 18.54 -29.08
CA ARG A 18 16.85 19.95 -28.95
C ARG A 18 15.67 20.05 -27.97
N VAL A 19 14.66 19.17 -28.13
CA VAL A 19 13.47 19.14 -27.26
C VAL A 19 13.84 18.89 -25.80
N GLN A 20 14.73 17.93 -25.54
CA GLN A 20 15.18 17.67 -24.18
C GLN A 20 15.92 18.86 -23.56
N ARG A 21 16.71 19.62 -24.35
CA ARG A 21 17.34 20.85 -23.85
C ARG A 21 16.33 21.93 -23.50
N GLU A 22 15.35 22.17 -24.37
CA GLU A 22 14.29 23.15 -24.14
C GLU A 22 13.46 22.81 -22.90
N GLN A 23 13.03 21.56 -22.75
CA GLN A 23 12.29 21.09 -21.57
C GLN A 23 13.14 21.13 -20.28
N ALA A 24 14.42 20.75 -20.35
CA ALA A 24 15.32 20.82 -19.20
C ALA A 24 15.47 22.25 -18.67
N VAL A 25 15.53 23.26 -19.55
CA VAL A 25 15.51 24.68 -19.17
C VAL A 25 14.18 25.05 -18.50
N GLN A 26 13.07 24.63 -19.07
CA GLN A 26 11.72 24.88 -18.54
C GLN A 26 11.58 24.34 -17.11
N PHE A 27 12.00 23.09 -16.87
CA PHE A 27 11.91 22.43 -15.56
C PHE A 27 13.08 22.77 -14.63
N LYS A 28 14.07 23.55 -15.08
CA LYS A 28 15.28 23.91 -14.31
C LYS A 28 16.07 22.68 -13.83
N ILE A 29 16.22 21.68 -14.68
CA ILE A 29 16.98 20.45 -14.42
C ILE A 29 18.04 20.23 -15.50
N ASP A 30 19.00 19.33 -15.21
CA ASP A 30 19.96 18.90 -16.22
C ASP A 30 19.27 18.03 -17.29
N PRO A 31 19.62 18.17 -18.60
CA PRO A 31 19.09 17.31 -19.66
C PRO A 31 19.27 15.80 -19.41
N LEU A 32 20.32 15.39 -18.67
CA LEU A 32 20.52 14.00 -18.28
C LEU A 32 19.42 13.54 -17.32
N VAL A 33 19.01 14.39 -16.36
CA VAL A 33 17.91 14.06 -15.44
C VAL A 33 16.62 13.86 -16.22
N LEU A 34 16.32 14.71 -17.20
CA LEU A 34 15.16 14.55 -18.07
C LEU A 34 15.22 13.22 -18.85
N HIS A 35 16.39 12.87 -19.38
CA HIS A 35 16.58 11.58 -20.05
C HIS A 35 16.33 10.38 -19.10
N LEU A 36 16.78 10.46 -17.85
CA LEU A 36 16.51 9.42 -16.86
C LEU A 36 15.02 9.32 -16.49
N ILE A 37 14.29 10.44 -16.55
CA ILE A 37 12.82 10.48 -16.37
C ILE A 37 12.13 9.82 -17.58
N ASP A 38 12.56 10.11 -18.80
CA ASP A 38 12.06 9.49 -20.02
C ASP A 38 12.24 7.95 -20.02
N LEU A 39 13.39 7.47 -19.51
CA LEU A 39 13.65 6.03 -19.37
C LEU A 39 12.69 5.33 -18.39
N ARG A 40 12.03 6.08 -17.50
CA ARG A 40 10.99 5.60 -16.60
C ARG A 40 9.58 5.69 -17.20
N ALA A 41 9.49 5.94 -18.50
CA ALA A 41 8.25 6.10 -19.25
C ALA A 41 7.35 7.26 -18.76
N VAL A 42 7.91 8.24 -18.05
CA VAL A 42 7.23 9.47 -17.66
C VAL A 42 7.36 10.46 -18.81
N LYS A 43 6.23 10.82 -19.41
CA LYS A 43 6.18 11.62 -20.65
C LYS A 43 5.16 12.75 -20.54
N GLY A 44 5.43 13.83 -21.28
CA GLY A 44 4.55 15.01 -21.24
C GLY A 44 4.87 15.93 -20.06
N GLU A 45 4.58 17.23 -20.25
CA GLU A 45 4.97 18.28 -19.31
C GLU A 45 4.34 18.09 -17.93
N GLU A 46 3.05 17.77 -17.87
CA GLU A 46 2.32 17.57 -16.62
C GLU A 46 2.85 16.37 -15.83
N GLU A 47 3.12 15.23 -16.51
CA GLU A 47 3.65 14.05 -15.83
C GLU A 47 5.08 14.28 -15.31
N ILE A 48 5.92 15.00 -16.09
CA ILE A 48 7.28 15.35 -15.66
C ILE A 48 7.23 16.30 -14.45
N GLU A 49 6.36 17.33 -14.47
CA GLU A 49 6.18 18.23 -13.33
C GLU A 49 5.73 17.46 -12.08
N ASN A 50 4.72 16.61 -12.21
CA ASN A 50 4.21 15.79 -11.11
C ASN A 50 5.26 14.79 -10.60
N TYR A 51 6.12 14.26 -11.47
CA TYR A 51 7.24 13.40 -11.10
C TYR A 51 8.32 14.16 -10.32
N LEU A 52 8.65 15.38 -10.72
CA LEU A 52 9.64 16.24 -10.06
C LEU A 52 9.11 16.80 -8.74
N GLN A 53 7.82 17.15 -8.69
CA GLN A 53 7.16 17.78 -7.55
C GLN A 53 5.92 16.97 -7.09
N PRO A 54 6.10 15.72 -6.63
CA PRO A 54 4.99 14.92 -6.16
C PRO A 54 4.37 15.53 -4.90
N ARG A 55 3.03 15.67 -4.90
CA ARG A 55 2.24 16.30 -3.83
C ARG A 55 1.02 15.43 -3.50
N LEU A 56 0.65 15.32 -2.22
CA LEU A 56 -0.52 14.54 -1.77
C LEU A 56 -1.85 15.03 -2.38
N SER A 57 -1.93 16.31 -2.79
CA SER A 57 -3.09 16.86 -3.48
C SER A 57 -3.33 16.27 -4.87
N LEU A 58 -2.35 15.58 -5.44
CA LEU A 58 -2.45 14.89 -6.72
C LEU A 58 -2.98 13.45 -6.60
N LEU A 59 -3.19 12.96 -5.38
CA LEU A 59 -3.75 11.63 -5.18
C LEU A 59 -5.20 11.60 -5.68
N PRO A 60 -5.58 10.62 -6.52
CA PRO A 60 -6.94 10.47 -7.00
C PRO A 60 -7.91 10.11 -5.87
N ASP A 61 -9.18 10.44 -6.09
CA ASP A 61 -10.27 10.05 -5.19
C ASP A 61 -10.29 8.51 -5.00
N PRO A 62 -10.29 8.00 -3.75
CA PRO A 62 -10.36 6.56 -3.49
C PRO A 62 -11.60 5.89 -4.12
N PHE A 63 -12.70 6.62 -4.29
CA PHE A 63 -13.93 6.06 -4.86
C PHE A 63 -13.89 5.80 -6.37
N ILE A 64 -12.83 6.21 -7.08
CA ILE A 64 -12.55 5.77 -8.45
C ILE A 64 -12.18 4.27 -8.49
N MET A 65 -11.61 3.75 -7.38
CA MET A 65 -11.27 2.34 -7.27
C MET A 65 -12.53 1.48 -7.21
N LYS A 66 -12.56 0.43 -8.03
CA LYS A 66 -13.68 -0.50 -8.06
C LYS A 66 -13.92 -1.10 -6.67
N ASP A 67 -15.18 -1.26 -6.31
CA ASP A 67 -15.67 -1.76 -5.02
C ASP A 67 -15.29 -0.91 -3.78
N MET A 68 -14.60 0.23 -3.90
CA MET A 68 -14.29 1.08 -2.75
C MET A 68 -15.54 1.51 -1.96
N LYS A 69 -16.62 1.88 -2.67
CA LYS A 69 -17.89 2.23 -2.00
C LYS A 69 -18.47 1.05 -1.22
N LYS A 70 -18.42 -0.17 -1.79
CA LYS A 70 -18.89 -1.39 -1.11
C LYS A 70 -18.02 -1.69 0.11
N ALA A 71 -16.69 -1.59 -0.03
CA ALA A 71 -15.74 -1.79 1.07
C ALA A 71 -15.98 -0.82 2.22
N ALA A 72 -16.15 0.47 1.93
CA ALA A 72 -16.42 1.48 2.93
C ALA A 72 -17.77 1.26 3.65
N ILE A 73 -18.82 0.86 2.92
CA ILE A 73 -20.12 0.49 3.51
C ILE A 73 -19.96 -0.74 4.41
N LEU A 74 -19.29 -1.79 3.92
CA LEU A 74 -19.07 -3.03 4.67
C LEU A 74 -18.38 -2.77 6.02
N VAL A 75 -17.33 -1.95 6.01
CA VAL A 75 -16.63 -1.56 7.25
C VAL A 75 -17.52 -0.71 8.15
N SER A 76 -18.26 0.25 7.60
CA SER A 76 -19.15 1.10 8.40
C SER A 76 -20.30 0.32 9.04
N GLU A 77 -20.81 -0.71 8.37
CA GLU A 77 -21.79 -1.66 8.93
C GLU A 77 -21.19 -2.47 10.08
N ALA A 78 -19.96 -3.01 9.92
CA ALA A 78 -19.26 -3.72 10.98
C ALA A 78 -19.06 -2.83 12.22
N ILE A 79 -18.67 -1.58 12.03
CA ILE A 79 -18.54 -0.59 13.12
C ILE A 79 -19.90 -0.34 13.79
N LYS A 80 -20.95 -0.11 13.01
CA LYS A 80 -22.31 0.17 13.52
C LYS A 80 -22.89 -0.99 14.31
N THR A 81 -22.64 -2.23 13.89
CA THR A 81 -23.13 -3.44 14.55
C THR A 81 -22.17 -3.96 15.64
N ASN A 82 -21.08 -3.25 15.86
CA ASN A 82 -20.00 -3.69 16.77
C ASN A 82 -19.50 -5.10 16.45
N SER A 83 -19.45 -5.45 15.16
CA SER A 83 -18.88 -6.71 14.70
C SER A 83 -17.35 -6.67 14.77
N GLU A 84 -16.75 -7.77 15.22
CA GLU A 84 -15.28 -7.88 15.28
C GLU A 84 -14.67 -7.76 13.89
N ILE A 85 -13.60 -6.99 13.79
CA ILE A 85 -12.81 -6.80 12.58
C ILE A 85 -11.49 -7.55 12.73
N VAL A 86 -11.18 -8.42 11.78
CA VAL A 86 -9.92 -9.14 11.70
C VAL A 86 -9.17 -8.69 10.46
N ILE A 87 -7.93 -8.27 10.62
CA ILE A 87 -7.00 -7.92 9.56
C ILE A 87 -6.08 -9.11 9.36
N TRP A 88 -6.16 -9.75 8.20
CA TRP A 88 -5.24 -10.83 7.82
C TRP A 88 -4.20 -10.28 6.86
N GLY A 89 -2.98 -10.07 7.33
CA GLY A 89 -1.86 -9.62 6.50
C GLY A 89 -1.02 -10.77 5.98
N ASP A 90 -0.30 -10.52 4.87
CA ASP A 90 0.81 -11.38 4.52
C ASP A 90 2.00 -11.17 5.49
N TYR A 91 2.92 -12.11 5.53
CA TYR A 91 4.05 -12.13 6.46
C TYR A 91 5.26 -11.30 6.01
N ASP A 92 5.25 -10.75 4.82
CA ASP A 92 6.32 -9.89 4.33
C ASP A 92 6.16 -8.42 4.79
N VAL A 93 7.11 -7.57 4.40
CA VAL A 93 7.12 -6.17 4.85
C VAL A 93 5.89 -5.41 4.37
N ASP A 94 5.40 -5.68 3.16
CA ASP A 94 4.25 -4.98 2.59
C ASP A 94 2.97 -5.38 3.35
N GLY A 95 2.72 -6.68 3.54
CA GLY A 95 1.60 -7.18 4.32
C GLY A 95 1.64 -6.74 5.78
N ILE A 96 2.82 -6.78 6.43
CA ILE A 96 3.00 -6.35 7.82
C ILE A 96 2.75 -4.85 7.97
N THR A 97 3.36 -4.01 7.13
CA THR A 97 3.20 -2.55 7.24
C THR A 97 1.77 -2.10 6.91
N GLY A 98 1.13 -2.72 5.91
CA GLY A 98 -0.26 -2.47 5.58
C GLY A 98 -1.22 -2.87 6.70
N SER A 99 -0.98 -4.02 7.35
CA SER A 99 -1.77 -4.48 8.51
C SER A 99 -1.59 -3.57 9.73
N CYS A 100 -0.35 -3.18 10.05
CA CYS A 100 -0.07 -2.23 11.13
C CYS A 100 -0.73 -0.87 10.87
N MET A 101 -0.67 -0.38 9.64
CA MET A 101 -1.28 0.88 9.24
C MET A 101 -2.81 0.85 9.43
N LEU A 102 -3.49 -0.22 8.94
CA LEU A 102 -4.93 -0.36 9.13
C LEU A 102 -5.32 -0.54 10.58
N HIS A 103 -4.58 -1.33 11.35
CA HIS A 103 -4.81 -1.51 12.78
C HIS A 103 -4.75 -0.15 13.50
N ASN A 104 -3.69 0.63 13.26
CA ASN A 104 -3.52 1.94 13.89
C ASN A 104 -4.61 2.94 13.42
N PHE A 105 -5.05 2.86 12.16
CA PHE A 105 -6.17 3.64 11.68
C PHE A 105 -7.46 3.29 12.45
N PHE A 106 -7.80 2.01 12.61
CA PHE A 106 -8.97 1.58 13.37
C PHE A 106 -8.89 2.01 14.83
N MET A 107 -7.74 1.85 15.47
CA MET A 107 -7.53 2.32 16.85
C MET A 107 -7.79 3.83 16.99
N GLN A 108 -7.34 4.64 16.04
CA GLN A 108 -7.56 6.09 16.07
C GLN A 108 -9.03 6.51 15.90
N ILE A 109 -9.82 5.71 15.21
CA ILE A 109 -11.26 5.97 15.08
C ILE A 109 -12.08 5.30 16.21
N GLY A 110 -11.40 4.69 17.19
CA GLY A 110 -12.05 4.06 18.35
C GLY A 110 -12.63 2.68 18.05
N VAL A 111 -12.07 1.97 17.10
CA VAL A 111 -12.49 0.62 16.67
C VAL A 111 -11.37 -0.37 16.97
N GLU A 112 -11.67 -1.44 17.70
CA GLU A 112 -10.72 -2.52 17.89
C GLU A 112 -10.68 -3.43 16.65
N ALA A 113 -9.48 -3.78 16.19
CA ALA A 113 -9.27 -4.74 15.13
C ALA A 113 -8.16 -5.70 15.52
N THR A 114 -8.39 -7.00 15.33
CA THR A 114 -7.39 -8.04 15.58
C THR A 114 -6.53 -8.22 14.34
N VAL A 115 -5.21 -8.24 14.50
CA VAL A 115 -4.28 -8.54 13.39
C VAL A 115 -3.86 -10.00 13.48
N TYR A 116 -3.91 -10.69 12.36
CA TYR A 116 -3.39 -12.04 12.18
C TYR A 116 -2.38 -12.05 11.03
N ILE A 117 -1.16 -12.46 11.33
CA ILE A 117 -0.10 -12.68 10.35
C ILE A 117 0.25 -14.18 10.39
N PRO A 118 0.14 -14.93 9.29
CA PRO A 118 0.46 -16.33 9.27
C PRO A 118 1.96 -16.55 9.49
N ASN A 119 2.29 -17.64 10.18
CA ASN A 119 3.68 -18.02 10.36
C ASN A 119 4.21 -18.65 9.07
N ARG A 120 5.23 -18.03 8.45
CA ARG A 120 5.80 -18.45 7.16
C ARG A 120 6.30 -19.89 7.13
N PHE A 121 6.73 -20.44 8.27
CA PHE A 121 7.29 -21.79 8.34
C PHE A 121 6.24 -22.88 8.55
N THR A 122 5.12 -22.56 9.21
CA THR A 122 4.12 -23.55 9.61
C THR A 122 2.77 -23.39 8.90
N GLU A 123 2.46 -22.18 8.40
CA GLU A 123 1.17 -21.86 7.79
C GLU A 123 1.29 -21.46 6.31
N GLY A 124 2.49 -21.11 5.83
CA GLY A 124 2.75 -20.77 4.43
C GLY A 124 2.32 -19.36 4.06
N TYR A 125 2.26 -19.10 2.76
CA TYR A 125 1.93 -17.80 2.17
C TYR A 125 0.42 -17.59 2.06
N GLY A 126 -0.03 -16.34 2.33
CA GLY A 126 -1.41 -15.91 2.11
C GLY A 126 -2.42 -16.51 3.09
N LEU A 127 -3.68 -16.59 2.66
CA LEU A 127 -4.73 -17.21 3.48
C LEU A 127 -4.58 -18.72 3.54
N ASN A 128 -4.88 -19.30 4.69
CA ASN A 128 -4.99 -20.73 4.84
C ASN A 128 -6.22 -21.13 5.67
N SER A 129 -6.85 -22.25 5.33
CA SER A 129 -8.11 -22.69 5.95
C SER A 129 -7.97 -22.95 7.45
N LYS A 130 -6.83 -23.50 7.90
CA LYS A 130 -6.58 -23.77 9.32
C LYS A 130 -6.54 -22.49 10.16
N GLY A 131 -5.85 -21.46 9.66
CA GLY A 131 -5.80 -20.15 10.31
C GLY A 131 -7.18 -19.49 10.37
N ILE A 132 -7.99 -19.57 9.30
CA ILE A 132 -9.36 -19.06 9.27
C ILE A 132 -10.23 -19.80 10.30
N GLU A 133 -10.14 -21.12 10.38
CA GLU A 133 -10.85 -21.92 11.38
C GLU A 133 -10.44 -21.56 12.81
N LYS A 134 -9.15 -21.39 13.07
CA LYS A 134 -8.63 -20.91 14.34
C LYS A 134 -9.17 -19.52 14.69
N LEU A 135 -9.16 -18.59 13.74
CA LEU A 135 -9.73 -17.26 13.94
C LEU A 135 -11.23 -17.34 14.26
N ARG A 136 -11.97 -18.21 13.58
CA ARG A 136 -13.41 -18.35 13.84
C ARG A 136 -13.70 -18.76 15.29
N THR A 137 -12.85 -19.56 15.91
CA THR A 137 -13.01 -19.94 17.32
C THR A 137 -12.66 -18.81 18.31
N SER A 138 -11.87 -17.83 17.88
CA SER A 138 -11.45 -16.71 18.74
C SER A 138 -12.39 -15.50 18.66
N VAL A 139 -13.20 -15.37 17.61
CA VAL A 139 -14.16 -14.28 17.44
C VAL A 139 -15.55 -14.67 17.94
N LYS A 140 -16.26 -13.71 18.54
CA LYS A 140 -17.60 -13.93 19.14
C LYS A 140 -18.72 -13.44 18.22
N SER A 141 -18.45 -12.48 17.35
CA SER A 141 -19.45 -11.95 16.42
C SER A 141 -20.00 -13.04 15.53
N ILE A 142 -21.29 -12.98 15.22
CA ILE A 142 -21.98 -13.92 14.31
C ILE A 142 -21.43 -13.73 12.89
N HIS A 143 -21.22 -12.46 12.48
CA HIS A 143 -20.71 -12.07 11.18
C HIS A 143 -19.49 -11.14 11.34
N PRO A 144 -18.33 -11.68 11.75
CA PRO A 144 -17.12 -10.88 11.84
C PRO A 144 -16.64 -10.45 10.45
N LEU A 145 -15.96 -9.30 10.35
CA LEU A 145 -15.39 -8.83 9.10
C LEU A 145 -13.92 -9.26 8.99
N LEU A 146 -13.60 -10.02 7.98
CA LEU A 146 -12.23 -10.38 7.60
C LEU A 146 -11.75 -9.44 6.49
N ILE A 147 -10.72 -8.66 6.77
CA ILE A 147 -10.04 -7.79 5.80
C ILE A 147 -8.68 -8.41 5.50
N THR A 148 -8.43 -8.77 4.26
CA THR A 148 -7.08 -9.20 3.85
C THR A 148 -6.22 -8.02 3.47
N VAL A 149 -4.93 -8.12 3.67
CA VAL A 149 -3.94 -7.11 3.29
C VAL A 149 -2.79 -7.78 2.58
N ASP A 150 -2.54 -7.36 1.34
CA ASP A 150 -1.47 -7.87 0.49
C ASP A 150 -1.59 -9.37 0.16
N CYS A 151 -2.78 -9.91 0.28
CA CYS A 151 -3.11 -11.30 -0.06
C CYS A 151 -4.60 -11.46 -0.30
N GLY A 152 -5.01 -12.67 -0.71
CA GLY A 152 -6.41 -13.05 -0.81
C GLY A 152 -6.94 -13.12 -2.24
N ILE A 153 -6.40 -12.35 -3.18
CA ILE A 153 -6.89 -12.36 -4.58
C ILE A 153 -6.63 -13.69 -5.28
N SER A 154 -5.70 -14.48 -4.78
CA SER A 154 -5.37 -15.82 -5.32
C SER A 154 -5.88 -16.97 -4.46
N ASN A 155 -6.71 -16.70 -3.44
CA ASN A 155 -7.18 -17.67 -2.45
C ASN A 155 -8.71 -17.92 -2.48
N PRO A 156 -9.30 -18.33 -3.63
CA PRO A 156 -10.76 -18.46 -3.75
C PRO A 156 -11.36 -19.54 -2.84
N VAL A 157 -10.60 -20.57 -2.50
CA VAL A 157 -11.03 -21.65 -1.61
C VAL A 157 -11.14 -21.16 -0.17
N GLU A 158 -10.12 -20.44 0.28
CA GLU A 158 -10.01 -19.89 1.64
C GLU A 158 -11.05 -18.78 1.87
N ILE A 159 -11.26 -17.91 0.87
CA ILE A 159 -12.30 -16.87 0.93
C ILE A 159 -13.70 -17.50 1.03
N ARG A 160 -13.97 -18.54 0.24
CA ARG A 160 -15.24 -19.30 0.36
C ARG A 160 -15.35 -19.94 1.74
N ARG A 161 -14.27 -20.55 2.25
CA ARG A 161 -14.27 -21.15 3.59
C ARG A 161 -14.56 -20.13 4.67
N ALA A 162 -13.99 -18.92 4.57
CA ALA A 162 -14.30 -17.82 5.49
C ALA A 162 -15.80 -17.46 5.45
N ALA A 163 -16.38 -17.34 4.25
CA ALA A 163 -17.81 -17.07 4.10
C ALA A 163 -18.71 -18.18 4.69
N GLU A 164 -18.36 -19.47 4.47
CA GLU A 164 -19.06 -20.62 5.07
C GLU A 164 -19.01 -20.59 6.61
N LEU A 165 -17.94 -20.06 7.19
CA LEU A 165 -17.76 -19.88 8.63
C LEU A 165 -18.41 -18.60 9.16
N GLY A 166 -19.13 -17.85 8.31
CA GLY A 166 -19.90 -16.66 8.68
C GLY A 166 -19.14 -15.35 8.64
N PHE A 167 -17.89 -15.32 8.15
CA PHE A 167 -17.17 -14.06 7.93
C PHE A 167 -17.76 -13.29 6.74
N ARG A 168 -17.90 -11.98 6.89
CA ARG A 168 -17.94 -11.05 5.77
C ARG A 168 -16.50 -10.85 5.29
N THR A 169 -16.28 -10.75 3.99
CA THR A 169 -14.92 -10.76 3.41
C THR A 169 -14.65 -9.52 2.57
N LEU A 170 -13.56 -8.83 2.90
CA LEU A 170 -13.01 -7.70 2.15
C LEU A 170 -11.57 -8.00 1.76
N ILE A 171 -11.32 -8.17 0.48
CA ILE A 171 -9.97 -8.38 -0.04
C ILE A 171 -9.35 -7.02 -0.35
N THR A 172 -8.14 -6.74 0.18
CA THR A 172 -7.26 -5.68 -0.31
C THR A 172 -5.94 -6.30 -0.75
N ASP A 173 -5.70 -6.27 -2.05
CA ASP A 173 -4.58 -6.95 -2.66
C ASP A 173 -4.15 -6.23 -3.94
N HIS A 174 -2.90 -6.36 -4.34
CA HIS A 174 -2.35 -5.75 -5.56
C HIS A 174 -1.81 -6.78 -6.56
N HIS A 175 -1.77 -8.05 -6.18
CA HIS A 175 -1.36 -9.14 -7.06
C HIS A 175 -2.31 -9.30 -8.25
N THR A 176 -1.85 -9.99 -9.29
CA THR A 176 -2.67 -10.20 -10.49
C THR A 176 -3.86 -11.10 -10.17
N PRO A 177 -5.10 -10.63 -10.40
CA PRO A 177 -6.28 -11.45 -10.20
C PRO A 177 -6.28 -12.69 -11.10
N PRO A 178 -6.76 -13.85 -10.61
CA PRO A 178 -6.97 -15.03 -11.44
C PRO A 178 -8.10 -14.79 -12.46
N GLU A 179 -8.13 -15.61 -13.51
CA GLU A 179 -9.22 -15.57 -14.51
C GLU A 179 -10.59 -15.86 -13.87
N LYS A 180 -10.61 -16.82 -12.93
CA LYS A 180 -11.83 -17.18 -12.23
C LYS A 180 -12.13 -16.15 -11.13
N ARG A 181 -13.33 -15.59 -11.18
CA ARG A 181 -13.82 -14.62 -10.22
C ARG A 181 -13.81 -15.20 -8.79
N ILE A 182 -13.33 -14.39 -7.84
CA ILE A 182 -13.40 -14.68 -6.41
C ILE A 182 -14.72 -14.12 -5.85
N GLU A 183 -15.37 -14.89 -5.00
CA GLU A 183 -16.62 -14.53 -4.36
C GLU A 183 -16.33 -13.95 -2.97
N ALA A 184 -16.05 -12.65 -2.92
CA ALA A 184 -15.91 -11.86 -1.70
C ALA A 184 -16.98 -10.75 -1.68
N ASP A 185 -17.34 -10.23 -0.50
CA ASP A 185 -18.30 -9.14 -0.35
C ASP A 185 -17.80 -7.87 -1.02
N ALA A 186 -16.50 -7.58 -0.93
CA ALA A 186 -15.84 -6.52 -1.69
C ALA A 186 -14.39 -6.89 -2.02
N ILE A 187 -13.89 -6.41 -3.17
CA ILE A 187 -12.53 -6.63 -3.62
C ILE A 187 -11.92 -5.29 -4.01
N LEU A 188 -10.90 -4.87 -3.29
CA LEU A 188 -10.04 -3.76 -3.67
C LEU A 188 -8.76 -4.30 -4.29
N ASN A 189 -8.68 -4.17 -5.61
CA ASN A 189 -7.49 -4.49 -6.40
C ASN A 189 -7.51 -3.64 -7.66
N VAL A 190 -6.45 -2.88 -7.88
CA VAL A 190 -6.36 -1.95 -9.02
C VAL A 190 -6.28 -2.67 -10.37
N LYS A 191 -5.85 -3.94 -10.38
CA LYS A 191 -5.72 -4.76 -11.59
C LYS A 191 -6.99 -5.53 -11.96
N GLN A 192 -8.05 -5.50 -11.12
CA GLN A 192 -9.28 -6.21 -11.45
C GLN A 192 -9.99 -5.59 -12.66
N THR A 193 -10.64 -6.44 -13.48
CA THR A 193 -11.39 -6.03 -14.66
C THR A 193 -12.43 -4.96 -14.32
N GLY A 194 -12.44 -3.86 -15.08
CA GLY A 194 -13.37 -2.74 -14.91
C GLY A 194 -12.98 -1.77 -13.77
N CYS A 195 -11.80 -1.93 -13.15
CA CYS A 195 -11.28 -0.92 -12.23
C CYS A 195 -10.75 0.29 -13.01
N ARG A 196 -11.30 1.47 -12.72
CA ARG A 196 -10.93 2.74 -13.37
C ARG A 196 -9.79 3.49 -12.68
N PHE A 197 -9.28 2.95 -11.58
CA PHE A 197 -8.13 3.54 -10.91
C PHE A 197 -6.91 3.50 -11.82
N THR A 198 -6.27 4.65 -12.02
CA THR A 198 -5.29 4.85 -13.10
C THR A 198 -3.98 4.12 -12.87
N ASP A 199 -3.45 4.19 -11.64
CA ASP A 199 -2.20 3.51 -11.29
C ASP A 199 -2.47 2.03 -10.95
N LYS A 200 -1.81 1.14 -11.69
CA LYS A 200 -1.94 -0.33 -11.52
C LYS A 200 -0.83 -0.95 -10.68
N ASN A 201 0.09 -0.13 -10.17
CA ASN A 201 1.31 -0.58 -9.51
C ASN A 201 1.35 -0.28 -8.01
N LEU A 202 0.21 0.02 -7.37
CA LEU A 202 0.19 0.20 -5.92
C LEU A 202 0.69 -1.06 -5.21
N ALA A 203 1.50 -0.89 -4.17
CA ALA A 203 1.83 -1.94 -3.21
C ALA A 203 0.63 -2.28 -2.32
N GLY A 204 0.65 -3.42 -1.61
CA GLY A 204 -0.43 -3.83 -0.69
C GLY A 204 -0.69 -2.82 0.41
N VAL A 205 0.35 -2.24 1.01
CA VAL A 205 0.22 -1.12 1.97
C VAL A 205 -0.43 0.12 1.34
N GLY A 206 -0.14 0.40 0.08
CA GLY A 206 -0.78 1.47 -0.69
C GLY A 206 -2.28 1.21 -0.89
N MET A 207 -2.67 -0.04 -1.15
CA MET A 207 -4.06 -0.47 -1.20
C MET A 207 -4.75 -0.29 0.15
N ALA A 208 -4.10 -0.69 1.24
CA ALA A 208 -4.59 -0.51 2.61
C ALA A 208 -4.75 0.98 2.97
N PHE A 209 -3.82 1.84 2.55
CA PHE A 209 -3.92 3.30 2.71
C PHE A 209 -5.14 3.88 1.99
N TYR A 210 -5.40 3.45 0.75
CA TYR A 210 -6.58 3.87 0.00
C TYR A 210 -7.87 3.35 0.63
N LEU A 211 -7.89 2.13 1.20
CA LEU A 211 -9.03 1.64 1.98
C LEU A 211 -9.28 2.55 3.18
N ALA A 212 -8.26 2.89 3.97
CA ALA A 212 -8.39 3.81 5.11
C ALA A 212 -8.92 5.19 4.68
N ALA A 213 -8.46 5.71 3.53
CA ALA A 213 -8.95 6.97 2.96
C ALA A 213 -10.44 6.89 2.57
N GLY A 214 -10.85 5.81 1.92
CA GLY A 214 -12.25 5.56 1.55
C GLY A 214 -13.16 5.41 2.77
N ILE A 215 -12.74 4.63 3.78
CA ILE A 215 -13.47 4.47 5.04
C ILE A 215 -13.62 5.83 5.75
N ARG A 216 -12.52 6.57 5.92
CA ARG A 216 -12.54 7.89 6.54
C ARG A 216 -13.51 8.83 5.84
N SER A 217 -13.45 8.89 4.51
CA SER A 217 -14.34 9.75 3.72
C SER A 217 -15.81 9.35 3.89
N HIS A 218 -16.11 8.05 3.83
CA HIS A 218 -17.47 7.54 4.02
C HIS A 218 -18.00 7.80 5.43
N LEU A 219 -17.22 7.51 6.47
CA LEU A 219 -17.59 7.79 7.86
C LEU A 219 -17.83 9.29 8.10
N ASN A 220 -17.06 10.16 7.43
CA ASN A 220 -17.28 11.61 7.48
C ASN A 220 -18.67 11.98 6.90
N THR A 221 -19.10 11.38 5.80
CA THR A 221 -20.43 11.63 5.23
C THR A 221 -21.57 11.15 6.14
N LEU A 222 -21.29 10.17 7.01
CA LEU A 222 -22.25 9.66 8.01
C LEU A 222 -22.24 10.46 9.33
N GLY A 223 -21.44 11.52 9.43
CA GLY A 223 -21.31 12.31 10.66
C GLY A 223 -20.62 11.56 11.81
N TYR A 224 -19.83 10.53 11.49
CA TYR A 224 -19.12 9.73 12.50
C TYR A 224 -18.08 10.56 13.26
N PHE A 225 -17.42 11.50 12.59
CA PHE A 225 -16.43 12.38 13.19
C PHE A 225 -17.07 13.65 13.74
N THR A 226 -16.62 14.04 14.93
CA THR A 226 -17.11 15.22 15.68
C THR A 226 -15.93 15.96 16.30
N SER A 227 -16.18 17.08 16.98
CA SER A 227 -15.14 17.78 17.76
C SER A 227 -14.53 16.91 18.87
N GLN A 228 -15.31 15.98 19.44
CA GLN A 228 -14.85 15.03 20.48
C GLN A 228 -14.21 13.77 19.88
N ARG A 229 -14.49 13.44 18.63
CA ARG A 229 -13.91 12.34 17.87
C ARG A 229 -13.43 12.86 16.51
N PRO A 230 -12.26 13.49 16.45
CA PRO A 230 -11.75 14.11 15.24
C PRO A 230 -11.42 13.08 14.16
N SER A 231 -11.54 13.48 12.90
CA SER A 231 -11.11 12.66 11.78
C SER A 231 -9.59 12.47 11.80
N PRO A 232 -9.08 11.23 11.62
CA PRO A 232 -7.66 10.96 11.66
C PRO A 232 -6.91 11.62 10.50
N ASN A 233 -5.70 12.13 10.77
CA ASN A 233 -4.80 12.61 9.74
C ASN A 233 -4.04 11.43 9.13
N LEU A 234 -4.40 11.01 7.92
CA LEU A 234 -3.76 9.86 7.28
C LEU A 234 -2.29 10.09 6.91
N LYS A 235 -1.82 11.35 6.83
CA LYS A 235 -0.40 11.63 6.53
C LYS A 235 0.53 10.95 7.55
N GLN A 236 0.13 10.82 8.80
CA GLN A 236 0.94 10.19 9.85
C GLN A 236 1.24 8.70 9.63
N PHE A 237 0.53 8.02 8.73
CA PHE A 237 0.74 6.61 8.40
C PHE A 237 1.61 6.40 7.16
N LEU A 238 2.08 7.47 6.54
CA LEU A 238 2.87 7.38 5.32
C LEU A 238 4.29 6.83 5.55
N ASP A 239 4.76 6.79 6.79
CA ASP A 239 5.97 6.05 7.18
C ASP A 239 5.82 4.55 6.87
N PHE A 240 4.72 3.91 7.30
CA PHE A 240 4.42 2.53 6.94
C PHE A 240 4.31 2.34 5.43
N VAL A 241 3.61 3.27 4.75
CA VAL A 241 3.40 3.19 3.30
C VAL A 241 4.73 3.28 2.54
N ALA A 242 5.64 4.16 2.97
CA ALA A 242 6.96 4.24 2.34
C ALA A 242 7.78 2.96 2.54
N ILE A 243 7.78 2.40 3.77
CA ILE A 243 8.53 1.18 4.09
C ILE A 243 8.03 0.01 3.24
N GLY A 244 6.72 -0.28 3.25
CA GLY A 244 6.14 -1.40 2.50
C GLY A 244 6.31 -1.22 1.00
N THR A 245 6.00 -0.04 0.45
CA THR A 245 6.12 0.23 -0.99
C THR A 245 7.55 0.05 -1.52
N ILE A 246 8.57 0.47 -0.75
CA ILE A 246 9.97 0.29 -1.16
C ILE A 246 10.37 -1.18 -1.04
N ALA A 247 9.94 -1.87 0.02
CA ALA A 247 10.28 -3.27 0.25
C ALA A 247 9.65 -4.20 -0.79
N ASP A 248 8.44 -3.91 -1.27
CA ASP A 248 7.74 -4.67 -2.31
C ASP A 248 8.32 -4.44 -3.72
N MET A 249 9.25 -3.49 -3.88
CA MET A 249 9.95 -3.21 -5.13
C MET A 249 9.04 -2.79 -6.29
N VAL A 250 7.84 -2.30 -6.03
CA VAL A 250 6.97 -1.74 -7.08
C VAL A 250 7.56 -0.47 -7.70
N PRO A 251 7.21 -0.13 -8.94
CA PRO A 251 7.70 1.07 -9.60
C PRO A 251 7.41 2.34 -8.78
N LEU A 252 8.46 3.14 -8.50
CA LEU A 252 8.35 4.42 -7.77
C LEU A 252 8.02 5.57 -8.72
N ASN A 253 6.91 5.44 -9.43
CA ASN A 253 6.32 6.48 -10.28
C ASN A 253 4.87 6.74 -9.84
N GLY A 254 4.17 7.68 -10.49
CA GLY A 254 2.77 7.98 -10.22
C GLY A 254 2.46 8.12 -8.71
N ILE A 255 1.46 7.37 -8.27
CA ILE A 255 0.95 7.41 -6.89
C ILE A 255 1.99 6.89 -5.89
N ASN A 256 2.70 5.82 -6.20
CA ASN A 256 3.74 5.28 -5.30
C ASN A 256 4.81 6.35 -5.00
N ARG A 257 5.22 7.12 -6.01
CA ARG A 257 6.20 8.19 -5.82
C ARG A 257 5.68 9.30 -4.89
N ILE A 258 4.40 9.68 -5.03
CA ILE A 258 3.76 10.69 -4.16
C ILE A 258 3.73 10.19 -2.71
N LEU A 259 3.28 8.95 -2.50
CA LEU A 259 3.16 8.35 -1.18
C LEU A 259 4.52 8.17 -0.52
N VAL A 260 5.50 7.61 -1.25
CA VAL A 260 6.86 7.35 -0.73
C VAL A 260 7.57 8.67 -0.40
N LYS A 261 7.53 9.69 -1.28
CA LYS A 261 8.15 10.98 -0.97
C LYS A 261 7.56 11.61 0.29
N SER A 262 6.23 11.61 0.40
CA SER A 262 5.56 12.14 1.59
C SER A 262 5.81 11.28 2.83
N GLY A 263 6.02 9.97 2.64
CA GLY A 263 6.42 9.05 3.70
C GLY A 263 7.82 9.32 4.24
N PHE A 264 8.78 9.68 3.39
CA PHE A 264 10.11 10.12 3.84
C PHE A 264 10.04 11.36 4.73
N GLU A 265 9.11 12.30 4.45
CA GLU A 265 8.89 13.46 5.32
C GLU A 265 8.40 13.04 6.71
N VAL A 266 7.58 11.98 6.79
CA VAL A 266 7.09 11.43 8.07
C VAL A 266 8.18 10.61 8.77
N LEU A 267 8.96 9.81 8.01
CA LEU A 267 10.08 9.02 8.55
C LEU A 267 11.19 9.90 9.16
N ALA A 268 11.35 11.13 8.72
CA ALA A 268 12.29 12.07 9.35
C ALA A 268 11.91 12.39 10.81
N MET A 269 10.62 12.29 11.16
CA MET A 269 10.08 12.46 12.51
C MET A 269 8.94 11.46 12.73
N PRO A 270 9.23 10.15 12.88
CA PRO A 270 8.22 9.11 12.86
C PRO A 270 7.27 9.22 14.06
N ALA A 271 5.96 9.21 13.78
CA ALA A 271 4.92 9.22 14.80
C ALA A 271 4.76 7.83 15.45
N GLN A 272 5.16 6.77 14.74
CA GLN A 272 4.97 5.39 15.17
C GLN A 272 6.18 4.91 15.98
N LYS A 273 5.95 4.51 17.24
CA LYS A 273 7.01 4.06 18.15
C LYS A 273 7.84 2.88 17.59
N GLY A 274 7.17 1.93 16.93
CA GLY A 274 7.83 0.78 16.31
C GLY A 274 8.76 1.20 15.16
N VAL A 275 8.32 2.12 14.31
CA VAL A 275 9.15 2.69 13.23
C VAL A 275 10.35 3.44 13.80
N SER A 276 10.13 4.26 14.83
CA SER A 276 11.21 4.96 15.54
C SER A 276 12.26 3.98 16.10
N ALA A 277 11.82 2.89 16.73
CA ALA A 277 12.71 1.87 17.27
C ALA A 277 13.49 1.14 16.18
N LEU A 278 12.86 0.81 15.05
CA LEU A 278 13.54 0.20 13.90
C LEU A 278 14.62 1.10 13.30
N LEU A 279 14.34 2.40 13.16
CA LEU A 279 15.32 3.38 12.68
C LEU A 279 16.51 3.49 13.61
N GLN A 280 16.28 3.62 14.93
CA GLN A 280 17.32 3.68 15.94
C GLN A 280 18.19 2.41 15.96
N GLY A 281 17.55 1.23 15.89
CA GLY A 281 18.24 -0.05 15.84
C GLY A 281 18.96 -0.36 14.51
N SER A 282 18.86 0.56 13.53
CA SER A 282 19.48 0.43 12.21
C SER A 282 20.60 1.44 11.97
N ASP A 283 21.01 2.18 13.00
CA ASP A 283 22.03 3.23 12.92
C ASP A 283 21.74 4.29 11.83
N ILE A 284 20.48 4.45 11.47
CA ILE A 284 20.01 5.43 10.47
C ILE A 284 19.72 6.74 11.19
N SER A 285 20.45 7.80 10.84
CA SER A 285 20.15 9.14 11.33
C SER A 285 18.83 9.65 10.72
N SER A 286 17.91 10.10 11.56
CA SER A 286 16.56 10.55 11.21
C SER A 286 16.49 11.69 10.18
N GLY A 287 17.62 12.28 9.80
CA GLY A 287 17.63 13.42 8.86
C GLY A 287 17.90 13.08 7.39
N THR A 288 18.31 11.85 7.07
CA THR A 288 18.84 11.48 5.74
C THR A 288 18.41 10.10 5.26
N ILE A 289 17.24 9.60 5.69
CA ILE A 289 16.74 8.28 5.30
C ILE A 289 16.58 8.20 3.79
N THR A 290 17.15 7.15 3.20
CA THR A 290 17.08 6.87 1.76
C THR A 290 16.27 5.61 1.47
N SER A 291 15.95 5.39 0.20
CA SER A 291 15.31 4.12 -0.24
C SER A 291 16.20 2.91 0.02
N ASP A 292 17.54 3.07 -0.09
CA ASP A 292 18.50 2.01 0.18
C ASP A 292 18.53 1.63 1.66
N ASP A 293 18.40 2.61 2.56
CA ASP A 293 18.28 2.35 4.00
C ASP A 293 17.04 1.52 4.31
N ILE A 294 15.91 1.86 3.70
CA ILE A 294 14.69 1.07 3.88
C ILE A 294 14.86 -0.33 3.29
N ALA A 295 15.32 -0.44 2.05
CA ALA A 295 15.41 -1.71 1.34
C ALA A 295 16.42 -2.68 1.98
N PHE A 296 17.57 -2.18 2.47
CA PHE A 296 18.68 -3.03 2.90
C PHE A 296 18.92 -3.03 4.40
N GLN A 297 18.36 -2.11 5.17
CA GLN A 297 18.55 -2.05 6.63
C GLN A 297 17.27 -2.22 7.43
N ILE A 298 16.12 -1.72 6.94
CA ILE A 298 14.82 -1.82 7.63
C ILE A 298 14.05 -3.07 7.20
N ALA A 299 13.80 -3.23 5.90
CA ALA A 299 13.00 -4.33 5.36
C ALA A 299 13.53 -5.72 5.76
N PRO A 300 14.85 -6.01 5.73
CA PRO A 300 15.35 -7.32 6.16
C PRO A 300 15.08 -7.65 7.63
N LYS A 301 15.00 -6.63 8.50
CA LYS A 301 14.71 -6.84 9.94
C LYS A 301 13.24 -7.19 10.19
N ILE A 302 12.34 -6.72 9.32
CA ILE A 302 10.91 -7.05 9.39
C ILE A 302 10.67 -8.43 8.79
N ASN A 303 11.41 -8.79 7.71
CA ASN A 303 11.29 -10.07 7.01
C ASN A 303 12.01 -11.25 7.70
N ALA A 304 12.75 -11.02 8.78
CA ALA A 304 13.58 -12.03 9.44
C ALA A 304 12.78 -13.17 10.10
#